data_5035ff1e391ac9257809c22c4e795366
#
_entry.id   5035ff1e391ac9257809c22c4e795366
#
_cell.length_a   1.000
_cell.length_b   1.000
_cell.length_c   1.000
_cell.angle_alpha   90.00
_cell.angle_beta   90.00
_cell.angle_gamma   90.00
#
_symmetry.space_group_name_H-M   'P 1'
#
loop_
_entity.id
_entity.type
_entity.pdbx_description
1 polymer ?
#
loop_
_entity_poly.entity_id
_entity_poly.type
_entity_poly.pdbx_seq_one_letter_code
_entity_poly.pdbx_strand_id
1 'polypeptide(L)' 'MTGSIEKRGKNSYRLVVFKGYDLDGRPIRHQKTIHCKKKSEAQIELAKFL' A
#
# COMPACT_ATOMS: atom_id res chain seq x y z
N MET A 1 -7.00 -8.88 5.90
CA MET A 1 -6.67 -7.64 5.24
C MET A 1 -5.79 -7.90 4.03
N THR A 2 -5.96 -7.12 3.01
CA THR A 2 -5.17 -7.28 1.80
C THR A 2 -4.39 -6.01 1.51
N GLY A 3 -3.22 -6.18 0.93
CA GLY A 3 -2.41 -5.06 0.53
C GLY A 3 -1.75 -5.37 -0.80
N SER A 4 -1.42 -4.33 -1.53
CA SER A 4 -0.73 -4.49 -2.80
C SER A 4 0.32 -3.40 -2.97
N ILE A 5 1.28 -3.69 -3.85
CA ILE A 5 2.37 -2.78 -4.15
C ILE A 5 2.36 -2.55 -5.65
N GLU A 6 2.33 -1.29 -6.06
CA GLU A 6 2.42 -0.92 -7.47
C GLU A 6 3.70 -0.14 -7.72
N LYS A 7 4.44 -0.50 -8.76
CA LYS A 7 5.60 0.26 -9.15
C LYS A 7 5.16 1.44 -10.01
N ARG A 8 5.50 2.65 -9.57
CA ARG A 8 5.08 3.88 -10.26
C ARG A 8 6.18 4.58 -11.01
N GLY A 9 7.42 4.21 -10.76
CA GLY A 9 8.58 4.79 -11.42
C GLY A 9 9.82 4.02 -11.06
N LYS A 10 10.99 4.58 -11.35
CA LYS A 10 12.24 3.86 -11.08
C LYS A 10 12.40 3.48 -9.63
N ASN A 11 12.13 4.40 -8.73
CA ASN A 11 12.32 4.21 -7.30
C ASN A 11 11.09 4.57 -6.51
N SER A 12 9.91 4.51 -7.15
CA SER A 12 8.66 4.88 -6.49
C SER A 12 7.71 3.71 -6.47
N TYR A 13 7.14 3.45 -5.32
CA TYR A 13 6.15 2.39 -5.14
C TYR A 13 4.94 2.95 -4.43
N ARG A 14 3.78 2.53 -4.86
CA ARG A 14 2.52 2.87 -4.20
C ARG A 14 2.05 1.67 -3.40
N LEU A 15 1.80 1.88 -2.13
CA LEU A 15 1.25 0.86 -1.25
C LEU A 15 -0.25 1.09 -1.12
N VAL A 16 -1.04 0.06 -1.37
CA VAL A 16 -2.49 0.13 -1.23
C VAL A 16 -2.92 -0.93 -0.24
N VAL A 17 -3.66 -0.51 0.79
CA VAL A 17 -4.14 -1.41 1.83
C VAL A 17 -5.66 -1.30 1.90
N PHE A 18 -6.32 -2.45 1.82
CA PHE A 18 -7.76 -2.53 1.98
C PHE A 18 -8.08 -2.86 3.44
N LYS A 19 -8.81 -1.99 4.09
CA LYS A 19 -9.11 -2.11 5.52
C LYS A 19 -10.49 -2.69 5.84
N GLY A 20 -11.33 -2.87 4.82
CA GLY A 20 -12.67 -3.37 5.02
C GLY A 20 -13.70 -2.37 4.52
N TYR A 21 -14.89 -2.39 5.12
CA TYR A 21 -15.98 -1.51 4.71
C TYR A 21 -16.41 -0.63 5.88
N ASP A 22 -16.83 0.59 5.57
CA ASP A 22 -17.37 1.47 6.59
C ASP A 22 -18.86 1.16 6.83
N LEU A 23 -19.51 1.96 7.66
CA LEU A 23 -20.91 1.76 8.01
C LEU A 23 -21.85 1.93 6.81
N ASP A 24 -21.41 2.67 5.81
CA ASP A 24 -22.18 2.90 4.58
C ASP A 24 -21.93 1.84 3.53
N GLY A 25 -21.11 0.85 3.84
CA GLY A 25 -20.78 -0.21 2.90
C GLY A 25 -19.71 0.16 1.88
N ARG A 26 -19.04 1.29 2.05
CA ARG A 26 -18.00 1.74 1.14
C ARG A 26 -16.65 1.11 1.51
N PRO A 27 -15.86 0.69 0.53
CA PRO A 27 -14.54 0.13 0.83
C PRO A 27 -13.60 1.19 1.38
N ILE A 28 -12.91 0.84 2.45
CA ILE A 28 -11.92 1.71 3.06
C ILE A 28 -10.55 1.31 2.55
N ARG A 29 -9.88 2.22 1.86
CA ARG A 29 -8.55 1.97 1.31
C ARG A 29 -7.60 3.07 1.75
N HIS A 30 -6.38 2.67 2.08
CA HIS A 30 -5.31 3.60 2.39
C HIS A 30 -4.22 3.43 1.36
N GLN A 31 -3.73 4.55 0.85
CA GLN A 31 -2.68 4.57 -0.14
C GLN A 31 -1.51 5.39 0.38
N LYS A 32 -0.32 4.92 0.08
CA LYS A 32 0.89 5.63 0.47
C LYS A 32 1.93 5.44 -0.62
N THR A 33 2.54 6.53 -1.05
CA THR A 33 3.63 6.48 -2.02
C THR A 33 4.95 6.58 -1.27
N ILE A 34 5.85 5.65 -1.56
CA ILE A 34 7.17 5.66 -0.94
C ILE A 34 8.24 5.63 -2.03
N HIS A 35 9.42 6.08 -1.66
CA HIS A 35 10.57 6.05 -2.55
C HIS A 35 11.57 5.06 -1.98
N CYS A 36 11.87 4.01 -2.73
CA CYS A 36 12.86 3.03 -2.34
C CYS A 36 13.45 2.37 -3.57
N LYS A 37 14.64 1.82 -3.42
CA LYS A 37 15.36 1.22 -4.55
C LYS A 37 14.93 -0.20 -4.82
N LYS A 38 14.44 -0.91 -3.81
CA LYS A 38 14.11 -2.33 -3.92
C LYS A 38 12.67 -2.59 -3.53
N LYS A 39 12.05 -3.54 -4.21
CA LYS A 39 10.69 -3.95 -3.88
C LYS A 39 10.59 -4.54 -2.47
N SER A 40 11.67 -5.18 -2.00
CA SER A 40 11.68 -5.73 -0.65
C SER A 40 11.50 -4.64 0.40
N GLU A 41 12.08 -3.47 0.19
CA GLU A 41 11.88 -2.34 1.09
C GLU A 41 10.42 -1.88 1.08
N ALA A 42 9.79 -1.90 -0.10
CA ALA A 42 8.38 -1.56 -0.21
C ALA A 42 7.52 -2.57 0.55
N GLN A 43 7.88 -3.84 0.51
CA GLN A 43 7.14 -4.87 1.25
C GLN A 43 7.27 -4.68 2.75
N ILE A 44 8.43 -4.26 3.23
CA ILE A 44 8.63 -3.96 4.65
C ILE A 44 7.74 -2.80 5.06
N GLU A 45 7.70 -1.75 4.25
CA GLU A 45 6.85 -0.60 4.52
C GLU A 45 5.37 -0.98 4.48
N LEU A 46 4.98 -1.86 3.58
CA LEU A 46 3.62 -2.35 3.50
C LEU A 46 3.24 -3.09 4.78
N ALA A 47 4.13 -3.93 5.28
CA ALA A 47 3.90 -4.66 6.52
C ALA A 47 3.70 -3.71 7.70
N LYS A 48 4.48 -2.64 7.75
CA LYS A 48 4.32 -1.62 8.79
C LYS A 48 3.04 -0.84 8.63
N PHE A 49 2.60 -0.67 7.40
CA PHE A 49 1.39 0.09 7.08
C PHE A 49 0.13 -0.70 7.48
N LEU A 50 0.20 -1.99 7.41
CA LEU A 50 -0.89 -2.86 7.84
C LEU A 50 -1.06 -2.84 9.35
#